data_720de839ffb7d54a593d173e5f2e5d9a
#
_entry.id   720de839ffb7d54a593d173e5f2e5d9a
#
_cell.length_a   1.000
_cell.length_b   1.000
_cell.length_c   1.000
_cell.angle_alpha   90.00
_cell.angle_beta   90.00
_cell.angle_gamma   90.00
#
_symmetry.space_group_name_H-M   'P 1'
#
loop_
_entity.id
_entity.type
_entity.pdbx_description
1 polymer ?
#
loop_
_entity_poly.entity_id
_entity_poly.type
_entity_poly.pdbx_seq_one_letter_code
_entity_poly.pdbx_strand_id
1 'polypeptide(L)'
;MDSGSLTAGRKEIFQENRMTENDKMISVDDAIRIILSEVRLTPEESVPILDSVGRVLGRDIVSAVNIPPTDNSAMDGYALMYESTRGATRESPAEFTVCGEVQAGSVYSGPAVAEGFAVRIMTGAPIPDGSDAVVPVEDTREAQGRVLVLGELRKGENIRRAGEDIATGMTVLRAGHRIRPADIGLFASLNYLELPVRRRPVVAIIATGDELVDPGEEIGPGQIRNSNAYALYAEILKYGAVPRYLGIARDTMQDTFEKFKQAFEADIVITTGGVSMGKYDFVKDVMRDIGVGISVRKILMKPGKPLVFGAKDGKLCFGLPGNPVSSLVSFLQFVRPAILKSMGARSIDKPVVNAVLLEDIH
;
A
#
# COMPACT_ATOMS: atom_id res chain seq x y z
N MET A 1 22.16 -84.09 37.43
CA MET A 1 22.35 -82.93 38.30
C MET A 1 22.60 -81.74 37.43
N ASP A 2 21.76 -80.87 37.54
CA ASP A 2 21.32 -79.88 36.62
C ASP A 2 22.19 -78.62 36.69
N SER A 3 22.49 -78.00 35.56
CA SER A 3 22.98 -76.64 35.52
C SER A 3 22.40 -75.90 34.27
N GLY A 4 21.30 -75.31 34.50
CA GLY A 4 20.64 -74.47 33.51
C GLY A 4 21.37 -73.16 33.22
N SER A 5 21.69 -72.92 31.95
CA SER A 5 22.28 -71.70 31.40
C SER A 5 21.18 -70.72 31.08
N LEU A 6 21.18 -69.57 31.75
CA LEU A 6 20.33 -68.40 31.46
C LEU A 6 21.02 -67.51 30.41
N THR A 7 20.57 -67.60 29.17
CA THR A 7 20.87 -66.60 28.16
C THR A 7 19.86 -65.44 28.22
N ALA A 8 20.30 -64.30 28.77
CA ALA A 8 19.55 -63.07 28.73
C ALA A 8 19.63 -62.42 27.33
N GLY A 9 18.50 -62.49 26.64
CA GLY A 9 18.38 -61.75 25.34
C GLY A 9 18.32 -60.24 25.57
N ARG A 10 19.31 -59.55 25.06
CA ARG A 10 19.27 -58.10 24.87
C ARG A 10 18.20 -57.80 23.82
N LYS A 11 17.05 -57.30 24.27
CA LYS A 11 16.12 -56.58 23.38
C LYS A 11 16.72 -55.21 23.11
N GLU A 12 17.30 -55.01 21.95
CA GLU A 12 17.54 -53.70 21.39
C GLU A 12 16.21 -53.06 21.09
N ILE A 13 15.86 -52.07 21.90
CA ILE A 13 14.70 -51.21 21.64
C ILE A 13 15.17 -50.20 20.59
N PHE A 14 14.91 -50.47 19.31
CA PHE A 14 14.89 -49.47 18.28
C PHE A 14 13.70 -48.52 18.59
N GLN A 15 14.00 -47.41 19.22
CA GLN A 15 13.07 -46.28 19.22
C GLN A 15 13.04 -45.75 17.78
N GLU A 16 12.08 -46.19 17.00
CA GLU A 16 11.66 -45.50 15.80
C GLU A 16 11.24 -44.09 16.24
N ASN A 17 12.10 -43.10 15.94
CA ASN A 17 11.76 -41.69 16.02
C ASN A 17 10.61 -41.44 15.03
N ARG A 18 9.36 -41.67 15.42
CA ARG A 18 8.20 -41.17 14.72
C ARG A 18 8.30 -39.66 14.76
N MET A 19 8.78 -39.06 13.67
CA MET A 19 8.58 -37.61 13.43
C MET A 19 7.10 -37.35 13.62
N THR A 20 6.76 -36.64 14.67
CA THR A 20 5.38 -36.18 14.86
C THR A 20 4.99 -35.32 13.66
N GLU A 21 3.74 -35.36 13.21
CA GLU A 21 3.24 -34.55 12.06
C GLU A 21 3.63 -33.08 12.17
N ASN A 22 3.90 -32.61 13.38
CA ASN A 22 4.33 -31.26 13.74
C ASN A 22 5.81 -30.92 13.40
N ASP A 23 6.64 -31.88 13.01
CA ASP A 23 8.07 -31.66 12.66
C ASP A 23 8.34 -31.63 11.16
N LYS A 24 7.31 -31.79 10.34
CA LYS A 24 7.41 -31.77 8.88
C LYS A 24 7.75 -30.37 8.37
N MET A 25 8.80 -30.26 7.55
CA MET A 25 9.09 -29.03 6.81
C MET A 25 8.01 -28.81 5.74
N ILE A 26 7.53 -27.60 5.62
CA ILE A 26 6.54 -27.20 4.61
C ILE A 26 7.16 -26.29 3.56
N SER A 27 6.53 -26.19 2.40
CA SER A 27 6.96 -25.28 1.35
C SER A 27 6.77 -23.80 1.76
N VAL A 28 7.47 -22.90 1.10
CA VAL A 28 7.29 -21.45 1.29
C VAL A 28 5.84 -21.05 0.98
N ASP A 29 5.27 -21.59 -0.10
CA ASP A 29 3.90 -21.26 -0.54
C ASP A 29 2.85 -21.76 0.45
N ASP A 30 3.03 -22.97 1.00
CA ASP A 30 2.13 -23.48 2.03
C ASP A 30 2.20 -22.64 3.31
N ALA A 31 3.41 -22.25 3.72
CA ALA A 31 3.59 -21.36 4.87
C ALA A 31 2.90 -20.00 4.66
N ILE A 32 3.08 -19.38 3.50
CA ILE A 32 2.40 -18.12 3.14
C ILE A 32 0.88 -18.31 3.21
N ARG A 33 0.34 -19.39 2.64
CA ARG A 33 -1.10 -19.67 2.65
C ARG A 33 -1.63 -19.82 4.07
N ILE A 34 -0.95 -20.58 4.94
CA ILE A 34 -1.32 -20.75 6.35
C ILE A 34 -1.27 -19.40 7.08
N ILE A 35 -0.19 -18.63 6.94
CA ILE A 35 -0.03 -17.34 7.60
C ILE A 35 -1.11 -16.37 7.16
N LEU A 36 -1.33 -16.26 5.86
CA LEU A 36 -2.31 -15.31 5.33
C LEU A 36 -3.75 -15.71 5.69
N SER A 37 -4.08 -16.99 5.89
CA SER A 37 -5.42 -17.39 6.33
C SER A 37 -5.78 -16.90 7.75
N GLU A 38 -4.78 -16.66 8.60
CA GLU A 38 -4.98 -16.16 9.97
C GLU A 38 -5.06 -14.61 10.05
N VAL A 39 -4.72 -13.91 8.96
CA VAL A 39 -4.69 -12.44 8.96
C VAL A 39 -6.10 -11.86 8.96
N ARG A 40 -6.41 -11.03 9.96
CA ARG A 40 -7.62 -10.21 10.02
C ARG A 40 -7.32 -8.77 9.59
N LEU A 41 -8.34 -8.13 8.99
CA LEU A 41 -8.22 -6.71 8.63
C LEU A 41 -8.25 -5.85 9.90
N THR A 42 -7.40 -4.82 9.93
CA THR A 42 -7.48 -3.78 10.96
C THR A 42 -8.75 -2.94 10.78
N PRO A 43 -9.27 -2.32 11.85
CA PRO A 43 -10.41 -1.41 11.76
C PRO A 43 -10.16 -0.25 10.79
N GLU A 44 -11.23 0.36 10.33
CA GLU A 44 -11.16 1.62 9.59
C GLU A 44 -11.04 2.80 10.56
N GLU A 45 -10.37 3.85 10.10
CA GLU A 45 -10.27 5.15 10.76
C GLU A 45 -10.33 6.25 9.71
N SER A 46 -10.76 7.45 10.11
CA SER A 46 -10.70 8.64 9.25
C SER A 46 -9.42 9.42 9.53
N VAL A 47 -8.74 9.86 8.47
CA VAL A 47 -7.52 10.67 8.59
C VAL A 47 -7.57 11.84 7.62
N PRO A 48 -6.99 13.02 7.97
CA PRO A 48 -6.83 14.12 7.04
C PRO A 48 -6.11 13.70 5.76
N ILE A 49 -6.48 14.28 4.62
CA ILE A 49 -5.88 13.89 3.32
C ILE A 49 -4.35 14.03 3.32
N LEU A 50 -3.79 15.04 3.99
CA LEU A 50 -2.34 15.26 4.06
C LEU A 50 -1.61 14.19 4.88
N ASP A 51 -2.28 13.55 5.84
CA ASP A 51 -1.74 12.49 6.68
C ASP A 51 -1.97 11.08 6.08
N SER A 52 -2.62 11.03 4.92
CA SER A 52 -3.06 9.77 4.31
C SER A 52 -2.02 9.11 3.40
N VAL A 53 -0.94 9.80 3.02
CA VAL A 53 0.10 9.24 2.13
C VAL A 53 0.67 7.95 2.70
N GLY A 54 0.70 6.90 1.87
CA GLY A 54 1.18 5.56 2.25
C GLY A 54 0.17 4.73 3.04
N ARG A 55 -0.99 5.30 3.42
CA ARG A 55 -2.11 4.55 4.03
C ARG A 55 -2.84 3.74 2.96
N VAL A 56 -3.68 2.83 3.39
CA VAL A 56 -4.49 1.99 2.50
C VAL A 56 -5.95 2.36 2.67
N LEU A 57 -6.64 2.64 1.56
CA LEU A 57 -8.07 2.96 1.56
C LEU A 57 -8.91 1.80 2.12
N GLY A 58 -9.77 2.11 3.07
CA GLY A 58 -10.73 1.17 3.64
C GLY A 58 -11.97 0.95 2.77
N ARG A 59 -12.33 1.94 1.97
CA ARG A 59 -13.51 1.96 1.09
C ARG A 59 -13.19 2.51 -0.28
N ASP A 60 -14.10 2.27 -1.23
CA ASP A 60 -14.05 2.89 -2.54
C ASP A 60 -14.29 4.41 -2.42
N ILE A 61 -13.58 5.17 -3.22
CA ILE A 61 -13.76 6.62 -3.36
C ILE A 61 -14.60 6.85 -4.60
N VAL A 62 -15.78 7.41 -4.38
CA VAL A 62 -16.76 7.70 -5.44
C VAL A 62 -16.87 9.21 -5.58
N SER A 63 -16.77 9.73 -6.79
CA SER A 63 -16.92 11.17 -7.02
C SER A 63 -18.35 11.63 -6.78
N ALA A 64 -18.51 12.69 -5.97
CA ALA A 64 -19.77 13.41 -5.79
C ALA A 64 -19.94 14.57 -6.77
N VAL A 65 -18.91 14.88 -7.56
CA VAL A 65 -18.85 16.02 -8.48
C VAL A 65 -18.32 15.59 -9.85
N ASN A 66 -18.62 16.41 -10.86
CA ASN A 66 -17.97 16.30 -12.16
C ASN A 66 -16.61 17.03 -12.18
N ILE A 67 -15.65 16.51 -12.95
CA ILE A 67 -14.40 17.19 -13.29
C ILE A 67 -14.24 17.14 -14.82
N PRO A 68 -14.26 18.29 -15.52
CA PRO A 68 -14.60 19.61 -14.99
C PRO A 68 -16.07 19.73 -14.55
N PRO A 69 -16.44 20.72 -13.68
CA PRO A 69 -17.79 20.83 -13.12
C PRO A 69 -18.84 21.27 -14.15
N THR A 70 -18.43 22.02 -15.16
CA THR A 70 -19.26 22.52 -16.28
C THR A 70 -18.50 22.41 -17.58
N ASP A 71 -19.20 22.49 -18.72
CA ASP A 71 -18.55 22.65 -20.01
C ASP A 71 -17.69 23.91 -19.98
N ASN A 72 -16.41 23.79 -20.37
CA ASN A 72 -15.45 24.88 -20.32
C ASN A 72 -14.53 24.92 -21.54
N SER A 73 -13.88 26.05 -21.75
CA SER A 73 -12.93 26.20 -22.85
C SER A 73 -11.63 25.43 -22.60
N ALA A 74 -11.19 24.69 -23.61
CA ALA A 74 -9.86 24.06 -23.64
C ALA A 74 -8.74 25.03 -24.05
N MET A 75 -9.08 26.19 -24.63
CA MET A 75 -8.15 27.14 -25.23
C MET A 75 -8.51 28.58 -24.84
N ASP A 76 -7.53 29.47 -24.91
CA ASP A 76 -7.78 30.91 -24.94
C ASP A 76 -8.25 31.28 -26.35
N GLY A 77 -9.37 31.98 -26.45
CA GLY A 77 -9.96 32.25 -27.77
C GLY A 77 -11.30 32.97 -27.74
N TYR A 78 -12.21 32.57 -28.62
CA TYR A 78 -13.54 33.15 -28.74
C TYR A 78 -14.59 32.06 -28.80
N ALA A 79 -15.54 32.09 -27.89
CA ALA A 79 -16.73 31.25 -27.87
C ALA A 79 -17.80 31.82 -28.81
N LEU A 80 -18.33 31.00 -29.71
CA LEU A 80 -19.27 31.40 -30.77
C LEU A 80 -20.14 30.21 -31.20
N MET A 81 -21.08 30.45 -32.08
CA MET A 81 -21.87 29.41 -32.77
C MET A 81 -21.02 28.86 -33.94
N TYR A 82 -20.72 27.57 -33.92
CA TYR A 82 -19.89 26.94 -34.97
C TYR A 82 -20.47 27.13 -36.38
N GLU A 83 -21.80 27.08 -36.51
CA GLU A 83 -22.49 27.23 -37.82
C GLU A 83 -22.21 28.58 -38.49
N SER A 84 -21.97 29.65 -37.70
CA SER A 84 -21.60 30.96 -38.21
C SER A 84 -20.18 31.01 -38.80
N THR A 85 -19.40 29.96 -38.68
CA THR A 85 -18.04 29.83 -39.29
C THR A 85 -18.06 29.08 -40.61
N ARG A 86 -19.24 28.64 -41.07
CA ARG A 86 -19.37 27.79 -42.26
C ARG A 86 -18.79 28.46 -43.50
N GLY A 87 -17.87 27.75 -44.19
CA GLY A 87 -17.19 28.25 -45.36
C GLY A 87 -16.05 29.29 -45.05
N ALA A 88 -15.74 29.56 -43.81
CA ALA A 88 -14.64 30.45 -43.44
C ALA A 88 -13.29 29.85 -43.88
N THR A 89 -12.47 30.69 -44.48
CA THR A 89 -11.08 30.39 -44.85
C THR A 89 -10.18 31.57 -44.54
N ARG A 90 -8.87 31.40 -44.65
CA ARG A 90 -7.90 32.48 -44.46
C ARG A 90 -8.08 33.63 -45.44
N GLU A 91 -8.57 33.30 -46.64
CA GLU A 91 -8.83 34.28 -47.74
C GLU A 91 -10.22 34.93 -47.61
N SER A 92 -11.17 34.22 -46.99
CA SER A 92 -12.54 34.68 -46.73
C SER A 92 -12.93 34.36 -45.30
N PRO A 93 -12.40 35.09 -44.30
CA PRO A 93 -12.69 34.81 -42.88
C PRO A 93 -14.12 35.19 -42.51
N ALA A 94 -14.69 34.45 -41.51
CA ALA A 94 -15.94 34.84 -40.90
C ALA A 94 -15.71 35.94 -39.85
N GLU A 95 -16.55 36.99 -39.87
CA GLU A 95 -16.42 38.15 -38.98
C GLU A 95 -17.45 38.11 -37.86
N PHE A 96 -16.99 38.38 -36.62
CA PHE A 96 -17.85 38.40 -35.44
C PHE A 96 -17.63 39.70 -34.63
N THR A 97 -18.70 40.22 -34.02
CA THR A 97 -18.62 41.29 -33.04
C THR A 97 -18.34 40.69 -31.67
N VAL A 98 -17.31 41.17 -30.97
CA VAL A 98 -16.97 40.71 -29.63
C VAL A 98 -17.87 41.45 -28.64
N CYS A 99 -18.80 40.73 -28.01
CA CYS A 99 -19.82 41.29 -27.10
C CYS A 99 -19.46 41.20 -25.62
N GLY A 100 -18.30 40.62 -25.28
CA GLY A 100 -17.83 40.54 -23.91
C GLY A 100 -16.62 39.61 -23.76
N GLU A 101 -16.21 39.40 -22.49
CA GLU A 101 -15.12 38.54 -22.12
C GLU A 101 -15.49 37.75 -20.88
N VAL A 102 -15.04 36.50 -20.79
CA VAL A 102 -15.16 35.63 -19.61
C VAL A 102 -13.80 34.99 -19.27
N GLN A 103 -13.43 35.11 -18.00
CA GLN A 103 -12.19 34.55 -17.46
C GLN A 103 -12.46 33.31 -16.63
N ALA A 104 -11.45 32.47 -16.44
CA ALA A 104 -11.54 31.34 -15.51
C ALA A 104 -11.96 31.85 -14.11
N GLY A 105 -12.90 31.12 -13.47
CA GLY A 105 -13.44 31.48 -12.16
C GLY A 105 -14.58 32.50 -12.20
N SER A 106 -14.99 32.99 -13.39
CA SER A 106 -16.17 33.82 -13.58
C SER A 106 -17.17 33.17 -14.56
N VAL A 107 -18.40 33.68 -14.57
CA VAL A 107 -19.44 33.27 -15.50
C VAL A 107 -19.83 34.46 -16.37
N TYR A 108 -19.98 34.24 -17.66
CA TYR A 108 -20.47 35.27 -18.57
C TYR A 108 -21.88 35.67 -18.21
N SER A 109 -22.11 36.98 -17.95
CA SER A 109 -23.38 37.51 -17.51
C SER A 109 -24.15 38.31 -18.60
N GLY A 110 -23.60 38.32 -19.83
CA GLY A 110 -24.27 38.96 -20.97
C GLY A 110 -25.38 38.10 -21.58
N PRO A 111 -26.01 38.57 -22.65
CA PRO A 111 -27.02 37.82 -23.38
C PRO A 111 -26.41 36.57 -24.03
N ALA A 112 -27.23 35.56 -24.32
CA ALA A 112 -26.82 34.40 -25.07
C ALA A 112 -26.13 34.79 -26.39
N VAL A 113 -25.03 34.09 -26.72
CA VAL A 113 -24.27 34.34 -27.95
C VAL A 113 -25.15 34.00 -29.17
N ALA A 114 -25.40 35.02 -29.99
CA ALA A 114 -26.19 34.92 -31.21
C ALA A 114 -25.28 34.84 -32.47
N GLU A 115 -25.88 34.56 -33.63
CA GLU A 115 -25.19 34.56 -34.92
C GLU A 115 -24.46 35.92 -35.16
N GLY A 116 -23.21 35.88 -35.59
CA GLY A 116 -22.36 37.05 -35.82
C GLY A 116 -21.77 37.68 -34.55
N PHE A 117 -21.99 37.09 -33.38
CA PHE A 117 -21.37 37.50 -32.13
C PHE A 117 -20.43 36.45 -31.56
N ALA A 118 -19.43 36.91 -30.81
CA ALA A 118 -18.48 36.06 -30.10
C ALA A 118 -18.18 36.67 -28.71
N VAL A 119 -17.84 35.80 -27.76
CA VAL A 119 -17.37 36.18 -26.43
C VAL A 119 -15.90 35.75 -26.29
N ARG A 120 -15.02 36.68 -25.92
CA ARG A 120 -13.64 36.33 -25.61
C ARG A 120 -13.63 35.40 -24.38
N ILE A 121 -12.93 34.29 -24.48
CA ILE A 121 -12.94 33.27 -23.44
C ILE A 121 -11.53 32.80 -23.12
N MET A 122 -11.23 32.63 -21.85
CA MET A 122 -9.97 32.08 -21.38
C MET A 122 -10.11 30.60 -21.05
N THR A 123 -9.01 29.86 -21.17
CA THR A 123 -8.93 28.42 -20.83
C THR A 123 -9.50 28.15 -19.43
N GLY A 124 -10.39 27.18 -19.33
CA GLY A 124 -11.06 26.81 -18.09
C GLY A 124 -12.30 27.66 -17.74
N ALA A 125 -12.60 28.71 -18.50
CA ALA A 125 -13.83 29.50 -18.30
C ALA A 125 -15.06 28.70 -18.80
N PRO A 126 -16.21 28.78 -18.10
CA PRO A 126 -17.47 28.16 -18.55
C PRO A 126 -17.88 28.68 -19.92
N ILE A 127 -18.41 27.82 -20.75
CA ILE A 127 -18.91 28.19 -22.09
C ILE A 127 -20.13 29.07 -21.94
N PRO A 128 -20.14 30.27 -22.56
CA PRO A 128 -21.32 31.15 -22.57
C PRO A 128 -22.53 30.50 -23.25
N ASP A 129 -23.71 30.74 -22.74
CA ASP A 129 -24.96 30.29 -23.34
C ASP A 129 -25.07 30.75 -24.82
N GLY A 130 -25.55 29.86 -25.68
CA GLY A 130 -25.69 30.10 -27.13
C GLY A 130 -24.44 29.82 -27.93
N SER A 131 -23.28 29.67 -27.32
CA SER A 131 -22.06 29.22 -28.01
C SER A 131 -21.89 27.70 -27.93
N ASP A 132 -21.32 27.08 -28.96
CA ASP A 132 -21.15 25.65 -29.05
C ASP A 132 -19.79 25.22 -29.69
N ALA A 133 -18.88 26.20 -29.90
CA ALA A 133 -17.49 25.99 -30.25
C ALA A 133 -16.60 27.11 -29.72
N VAL A 134 -15.32 26.86 -29.58
CA VAL A 134 -14.32 27.87 -29.27
C VAL A 134 -13.23 27.84 -30.38
N VAL A 135 -12.98 29.01 -30.96
CA VAL A 135 -11.83 29.20 -31.85
C VAL A 135 -10.63 29.64 -31.04
N PRO A 136 -9.45 29.00 -31.16
CA PRO A 136 -8.22 29.48 -30.53
C PRO A 136 -7.81 30.86 -31.03
N VAL A 137 -7.17 31.68 -30.19
CA VAL A 137 -6.71 33.02 -30.57
C VAL A 137 -5.75 32.98 -31.78
N GLU A 138 -4.99 31.91 -31.92
CA GLU A 138 -4.03 31.67 -33.00
C GLU A 138 -4.71 31.54 -34.39
N ASP A 139 -5.95 31.14 -34.42
CA ASP A 139 -6.76 30.96 -35.63
C ASP A 139 -7.69 32.16 -35.88
N THR A 140 -7.39 33.32 -35.29
CA THR A 140 -8.14 34.55 -35.43
C THR A 140 -7.27 35.73 -35.76
N ARG A 141 -7.91 36.85 -36.18
CA ARG A 141 -7.31 38.19 -36.27
C ARG A 141 -8.28 39.19 -35.60
N GLU A 142 -7.77 39.95 -34.65
CA GLU A 142 -8.56 41.00 -34.01
C GLU A 142 -8.43 42.33 -34.77
N ALA A 143 -9.54 43.03 -34.92
CA ALA A 143 -9.58 44.36 -35.48
C ALA A 143 -10.75 45.17 -34.90
N GLN A 144 -10.47 46.27 -34.18
CA GLN A 144 -11.46 47.28 -33.76
C GLN A 144 -12.73 46.74 -33.12
N GLY A 145 -12.59 45.82 -32.13
CA GLY A 145 -13.74 45.21 -31.42
C GLY A 145 -14.43 44.07 -32.18
N ARG A 146 -13.85 43.64 -33.31
CA ARG A 146 -14.26 42.50 -34.09
C ARG A 146 -13.18 41.47 -34.13
N VAL A 147 -13.59 40.20 -34.34
CA VAL A 147 -12.69 39.07 -34.55
C VAL A 147 -13.00 38.42 -35.89
N LEU A 148 -11.95 38.14 -36.65
CA LEU A 148 -11.98 37.39 -37.92
C LEU A 148 -11.54 35.96 -37.65
N VAL A 149 -12.42 35.00 -37.85
CA VAL A 149 -12.14 33.54 -37.73
C VAL A 149 -11.66 33.00 -39.05
N LEU A 150 -10.45 32.41 -39.06
CA LEU A 150 -9.69 32.04 -40.24
C LEU A 150 -9.99 30.64 -40.80
N GLY A 151 -10.95 29.94 -40.24
CA GLY A 151 -11.33 28.59 -40.66
C GLY A 151 -12.67 28.17 -40.09
N GLU A 152 -13.27 27.16 -40.73
CA GLU A 152 -14.52 26.56 -40.29
C GLU A 152 -14.30 25.66 -39.08
N LEU A 153 -15.16 25.80 -38.06
CA LEU A 153 -15.16 25.00 -36.83
C LEU A 153 -16.15 23.84 -36.90
N ARG A 154 -15.97 22.89 -36.01
CA ARG A 154 -16.93 21.83 -35.77
C ARG A 154 -17.68 22.07 -34.45
N LYS A 155 -18.87 21.51 -34.35
CA LYS A 155 -19.62 21.57 -33.10
C LYS A 155 -18.88 20.91 -31.95
N GLY A 156 -18.73 21.60 -30.84
CA GLY A 156 -18.01 21.13 -29.66
C GLY A 156 -16.49 21.26 -29.73
N GLU A 157 -15.95 21.90 -30.80
CA GLU A 157 -14.50 22.05 -30.96
C GLU A 157 -13.93 22.92 -29.83
N ASN A 158 -12.84 22.47 -29.21
CA ASN A 158 -12.17 23.10 -28.07
C ASN A 158 -13.05 23.32 -26.83
N ILE A 159 -14.11 22.54 -26.67
CA ILE A 159 -14.93 22.51 -25.45
C ILE A 159 -14.66 21.21 -24.69
N ARG A 160 -14.22 21.33 -23.43
CA ARG A 160 -14.16 20.22 -22.50
C ARG A 160 -15.51 20.05 -21.84
N ARG A 161 -16.06 18.84 -21.89
CA ARG A 161 -17.39 18.57 -21.36
C ARG A 161 -17.40 18.35 -19.86
N ALA A 162 -18.47 18.76 -19.20
CA ALA A 162 -18.67 18.46 -17.79
C ALA A 162 -18.54 16.97 -17.52
N GLY A 163 -17.66 16.61 -16.57
CA GLY A 163 -17.42 15.22 -16.18
C GLY A 163 -16.61 14.39 -17.18
N GLU A 164 -15.97 14.99 -18.21
CA GLU A 164 -15.19 14.20 -19.18
C GLU A 164 -14.00 13.49 -18.55
N ASP A 165 -13.38 14.07 -17.53
CA ASP A 165 -12.28 13.43 -16.78
C ASP A 165 -12.82 12.50 -15.69
N ILE A 166 -13.77 13.02 -14.88
CA ILE A 166 -14.41 12.27 -13.79
C ILE A 166 -15.88 12.67 -13.72
N ALA A 167 -16.76 11.72 -13.93
CA ALA A 167 -18.19 11.92 -13.81
C ALA A 167 -18.67 11.68 -12.36
N THR A 168 -19.70 12.40 -11.94
CA THR A 168 -20.44 12.13 -10.70
C THR A 168 -20.88 10.66 -10.65
N GLY A 169 -20.65 9.98 -9.53
CA GLY A 169 -20.92 8.55 -9.34
C GLY A 169 -19.81 7.61 -9.81
N MET A 170 -18.76 8.12 -10.46
CA MET A 170 -17.61 7.29 -10.87
C MET A 170 -16.78 6.85 -9.67
N THR A 171 -16.44 5.58 -9.60
CA THR A 171 -15.44 5.07 -8.63
C THR A 171 -14.04 5.42 -9.14
N VAL A 172 -13.39 6.38 -8.49
CA VAL A 172 -12.05 6.87 -8.89
C VAL A 172 -10.91 6.06 -8.31
N LEU A 173 -11.05 5.62 -7.07
CA LEU A 173 -10.10 4.73 -6.40
C LEU A 173 -10.88 3.69 -5.59
N ARG A 174 -10.36 2.49 -5.53
CA ARG A 174 -11.04 1.39 -4.82
C ARG A 174 -10.39 1.09 -3.48
N ALA A 175 -11.13 0.52 -2.55
CA ALA A 175 -10.63 -0.06 -1.30
C ALA A 175 -9.37 -0.91 -1.54
N GLY A 176 -8.41 -0.86 -0.63
CA GLY A 176 -7.14 -1.56 -0.77
C GLY A 176 -6.08 -0.83 -1.62
N HIS A 177 -6.41 0.33 -2.21
CA HIS A 177 -5.41 1.17 -2.87
C HIS A 177 -4.49 1.82 -1.83
N ARG A 178 -3.17 1.73 -2.05
CA ARG A 178 -2.18 2.44 -1.22
C ARG A 178 -2.02 3.86 -1.77
N ILE A 179 -2.38 4.83 -0.95
CA ILE A 179 -2.42 6.25 -1.31
C ILE A 179 -1.02 6.76 -1.65
N ARG A 180 -0.88 7.35 -2.83
CA ARG A 180 0.35 7.94 -3.37
C ARG A 180 0.27 9.47 -3.30
N PRO A 181 1.40 10.21 -3.36
CA PRO A 181 1.37 11.67 -3.39
C PRO A 181 0.48 12.26 -4.48
N ALA A 182 0.44 11.67 -5.69
CA ALA A 182 -0.43 12.12 -6.78
C ALA A 182 -1.93 11.99 -6.46
N ASP A 183 -2.31 11.00 -5.65
CA ASP A 183 -3.70 10.78 -5.28
C ASP A 183 -4.24 11.90 -4.35
N ILE A 184 -3.34 12.61 -3.65
CA ILE A 184 -3.71 13.75 -2.79
C ILE A 184 -4.33 14.89 -3.61
N GLY A 185 -3.75 15.19 -4.78
CA GLY A 185 -4.32 16.19 -5.70
C GLY A 185 -5.72 15.79 -6.18
N LEU A 186 -5.90 14.51 -6.50
CA LEU A 186 -7.20 13.96 -6.87
C LEU A 186 -8.23 14.11 -5.74
N PHE A 187 -7.90 13.73 -4.50
CA PHE A 187 -8.80 13.89 -3.36
C PHE A 187 -9.17 15.35 -3.10
N ALA A 188 -8.22 16.28 -3.22
CA ALA A 188 -8.49 17.71 -3.10
C ALA A 188 -9.45 18.20 -4.20
N SER A 189 -9.27 17.76 -5.46
CA SER A 189 -10.18 18.09 -6.57
C SER A 189 -11.60 17.55 -6.37
N LEU A 190 -11.73 16.42 -5.66
CA LEU A 190 -13.01 15.80 -5.30
C LEU A 190 -13.60 16.35 -3.99
N ASN A 191 -12.97 17.37 -3.39
CA ASN A 191 -13.38 18.01 -2.13
C ASN A 191 -13.37 17.08 -0.90
N TYR A 192 -12.47 16.08 -0.86
CA TYR A 192 -12.26 15.29 0.34
C TYR A 192 -11.32 16.03 1.31
N LEU A 193 -11.70 16.16 2.57
CA LEU A 193 -10.87 16.67 3.66
C LEU A 193 -10.25 15.53 4.46
N GLU A 194 -10.98 14.43 4.58
CA GLU A 194 -10.60 13.21 5.30
C GLU A 194 -10.87 12.00 4.43
N LEU A 195 -10.11 10.91 4.70
CA LEU A 195 -10.23 9.67 3.97
C LEU A 195 -10.44 8.48 4.91
N PRO A 196 -11.33 7.55 4.56
CA PRO A 196 -11.48 6.29 5.27
C PRO A 196 -10.31 5.37 4.91
N VAL A 197 -9.44 5.11 5.87
CA VAL A 197 -8.25 4.27 5.69
C VAL A 197 -8.23 3.14 6.71
N ARG A 198 -7.49 2.08 6.44
CA ARG A 198 -7.22 1.03 7.41
C ARG A 198 -6.24 1.52 8.47
N ARG A 199 -6.52 1.25 9.75
CA ARG A 199 -5.59 1.52 10.86
C ARG A 199 -4.27 0.78 10.61
N ARG A 200 -3.17 1.45 10.90
CA ARG A 200 -1.84 0.82 10.84
C ARG A 200 -1.73 -0.27 11.89
N PRO A 201 -1.35 -1.51 11.55
CA PRO A 201 -1.13 -2.54 12.56
C PRO A 201 0.07 -2.19 13.43
N VAL A 202 -0.05 -2.45 14.73
CA VAL A 202 1.07 -2.35 15.68
C VAL A 202 1.84 -3.67 15.65
N VAL A 203 3.16 -3.59 15.49
CA VAL A 203 4.05 -4.75 15.45
C VAL A 203 5.05 -4.67 16.58
N ALA A 204 4.91 -5.53 17.58
CA ALA A 204 5.83 -5.65 18.69
C ALA A 204 7.06 -6.48 18.26
N ILE A 205 8.25 -6.02 18.67
CA ILE A 205 9.53 -6.69 18.42
C ILE A 205 10.18 -7.03 19.76
N ILE A 206 10.55 -8.29 19.93
CA ILE A 206 11.32 -8.81 21.06
C ILE A 206 12.61 -9.41 20.50
N ALA A 207 13.77 -8.94 20.93
CA ALA A 207 15.03 -9.65 20.70
C ALA A 207 15.25 -10.69 21.80
N THR A 208 15.83 -11.85 21.50
CA THR A 208 16.10 -12.89 22.50
C THR A 208 17.56 -13.33 22.44
N GLY A 209 18.21 -13.44 23.59
CA GLY A 209 19.59 -13.92 23.72
C GLY A 209 20.37 -13.17 24.80
N ASP A 210 21.12 -13.90 25.62
CA ASP A 210 21.99 -13.31 26.64
C ASP A 210 23.23 -12.65 26.05
N GLU A 211 23.58 -13.03 24.79
CA GLU A 211 24.67 -12.43 24.04
C GLU A 211 24.35 -11.04 23.49
N LEU A 212 23.08 -10.63 23.50
CA LEU A 212 22.65 -9.38 22.87
C LEU A 212 22.83 -8.18 23.81
N VAL A 213 23.30 -7.07 23.22
CA VAL A 213 23.29 -5.74 23.84
C VAL A 213 22.79 -4.69 22.85
N ASP A 214 22.05 -3.71 23.33
CA ASP A 214 21.52 -2.65 22.47
C ASP A 214 22.61 -1.62 22.07
N PRO A 215 22.44 -0.90 20.96
CA PRO A 215 23.33 0.20 20.59
C PRO A 215 23.44 1.24 21.70
N GLY A 216 24.68 1.68 21.98
CA GLY A 216 24.98 2.63 23.06
C GLY A 216 25.45 1.98 24.37
N GLU A 217 25.17 0.69 24.60
CA GLU A 217 25.68 -0.04 25.76
C GLU A 217 27.12 -0.56 25.50
N GLU A 218 27.90 -0.85 26.53
CA GLU A 218 29.22 -1.47 26.38
C GLU A 218 29.09 -2.94 26.00
N ILE A 219 29.95 -3.41 25.08
CA ILE A 219 30.03 -4.86 24.71
C ILE A 219 30.99 -5.57 25.62
N GLY A 220 30.48 -6.54 26.39
CA GLY A 220 31.29 -7.46 27.18
C GLY A 220 31.81 -8.65 26.34
N PRO A 221 32.67 -9.48 26.90
CA PRO A 221 33.15 -10.71 26.25
C PRO A 221 32.00 -11.63 25.86
N GLY A 222 31.99 -12.09 24.61
CA GLY A 222 30.95 -12.99 24.08
C GLY A 222 29.64 -12.31 23.67
N GLN A 223 29.52 -11.00 23.84
CA GLN A 223 28.33 -10.26 23.45
C GLN A 223 28.43 -9.67 22.04
N ILE A 224 27.28 -9.45 21.42
CA ILE A 224 27.13 -8.86 20.08
C ILE A 224 26.02 -7.79 20.08
N ARG A 225 26.05 -6.90 19.12
CA ARG A 225 25.01 -5.88 18.94
C ARG A 225 23.70 -6.48 18.46
N ASN A 226 22.60 -6.07 19.07
CA ASN A 226 21.25 -6.35 18.61
C ASN A 226 20.95 -5.54 17.33
N SER A 227 21.39 -6.02 16.18
CA SER A 227 21.13 -5.39 14.88
C SER A 227 19.77 -5.78 14.30
N ASN A 228 19.28 -6.99 14.59
CA ASN A 228 18.06 -7.53 14.00
C ASN A 228 16.83 -6.70 14.36
N ALA A 229 16.63 -6.37 15.64
CA ALA A 229 15.47 -5.62 16.08
C ALA A 229 15.38 -4.24 15.39
N TYR A 230 16.52 -3.57 15.21
CA TYR A 230 16.58 -2.25 14.55
C TYR A 230 16.33 -2.34 13.06
N ALA A 231 16.84 -3.37 12.38
CA ALA A 231 16.58 -3.61 10.97
C ALA A 231 15.09 -3.95 10.74
N LEU A 232 14.50 -4.80 11.58
CA LEU A 232 13.08 -5.14 11.54
C LEU A 232 12.20 -3.92 11.84
N TYR A 233 12.60 -3.07 12.81
CA TYR A 233 11.91 -1.82 13.10
C TYR A 233 11.80 -0.93 11.87
N ALA A 234 12.91 -0.74 11.16
CA ALA A 234 12.94 0.06 9.93
C ALA A 234 12.08 -0.55 8.80
N GLU A 235 12.13 -1.87 8.61
CA GLU A 235 11.29 -2.54 7.61
C GLU A 235 9.80 -2.43 7.95
N ILE A 236 9.41 -2.53 9.21
CA ILE A 236 8.02 -2.35 9.65
C ILE A 236 7.51 -0.95 9.30
N LEU A 237 8.29 0.10 9.58
CA LEU A 237 7.97 1.48 9.19
C LEU A 237 7.80 1.62 7.68
N LYS A 238 8.73 1.08 6.90
CA LYS A 238 8.72 1.12 5.43
C LYS A 238 7.43 0.53 4.83
N TYR A 239 6.88 -0.53 5.45
CA TYR A 239 5.63 -1.14 4.99
C TYR A 239 4.37 -0.53 5.62
N GLY A 240 4.51 0.54 6.39
CA GLY A 240 3.39 1.35 6.86
C GLY A 240 2.75 0.86 8.17
N ALA A 241 3.38 -0.06 8.89
CA ALA A 241 2.98 -0.49 10.23
C ALA A 241 3.64 0.38 11.31
N VAL A 242 3.21 0.22 12.54
CA VAL A 242 3.76 0.92 13.72
C VAL A 242 4.64 -0.04 14.52
N PRO A 243 5.97 0.07 14.48
CA PRO A 243 6.86 -0.78 15.26
C PRO A 243 6.85 -0.37 16.75
N ARG A 244 6.90 -1.37 17.63
CA ARG A 244 7.04 -1.22 19.07
C ARG A 244 8.15 -2.16 19.56
N TYR A 245 9.35 -1.63 19.75
CA TYR A 245 10.46 -2.41 20.29
C TYR A 245 10.33 -2.54 21.80
N LEU A 246 10.35 -3.78 22.33
CA LEU A 246 10.17 -4.11 23.74
C LEU A 246 11.48 -4.47 24.45
N GLY A 247 12.63 -4.36 23.75
CA GLY A 247 13.95 -4.68 24.30
C GLY A 247 14.32 -6.14 24.14
N ILE A 248 15.38 -6.53 24.84
CA ILE A 248 15.95 -7.87 24.83
C ILE A 248 15.30 -8.70 25.94
N ALA A 249 14.80 -9.89 25.59
CA ALA A 249 14.44 -10.93 26.57
C ALA A 249 15.68 -11.79 26.82
N ARG A 250 16.00 -12.00 28.08
CA ARG A 250 17.07 -12.94 28.48
C ARG A 250 16.64 -14.37 28.27
N ASP A 251 17.60 -15.28 28.16
CA ASP A 251 17.37 -16.72 27.92
C ASP A 251 16.79 -17.42 29.17
N THR A 252 15.67 -16.88 29.67
CA THR A 252 14.87 -17.46 30.75
C THR A 252 13.40 -17.52 30.37
N MET A 253 12.68 -18.53 30.83
CA MET A 253 11.25 -18.66 30.63
C MET A 253 10.47 -17.44 31.15
N GLN A 254 10.87 -16.96 32.34
CA GLN A 254 10.17 -15.84 33.01
C GLN A 254 10.28 -14.55 32.20
N ASP A 255 11.49 -14.15 31.77
CA ASP A 255 11.69 -12.89 31.06
C ASP A 255 11.04 -12.93 29.66
N THR A 256 11.18 -14.06 28.96
CA THR A 256 10.48 -14.31 27.69
C THR A 256 8.97 -14.19 27.86
N PHE A 257 8.39 -14.77 28.91
CA PHE A 257 6.95 -14.71 29.18
C PHE A 257 6.47 -13.28 29.45
N GLU A 258 7.17 -12.52 30.30
CA GLU A 258 6.81 -11.13 30.61
C GLU A 258 6.86 -10.24 29.37
N LYS A 259 7.87 -10.41 28.51
CA LYS A 259 7.96 -9.69 27.23
C LYS A 259 6.83 -10.05 26.28
N PHE A 260 6.48 -11.33 26.17
CA PHE A 260 5.35 -11.76 25.36
C PHE A 260 4.02 -11.19 25.87
N LYS A 261 3.81 -11.15 27.18
CA LYS A 261 2.62 -10.54 27.77
C LYS A 261 2.44 -9.08 27.33
N GLN A 262 3.52 -8.29 27.37
CA GLN A 262 3.52 -6.91 26.87
C GLN A 262 3.30 -6.85 25.36
N ALA A 263 3.92 -7.76 24.60
CA ALA A 263 3.80 -7.81 23.15
C ALA A 263 2.39 -8.14 22.65
N PHE A 264 1.61 -8.88 23.45
CA PHE A 264 0.24 -9.24 23.11
C PHE A 264 -0.77 -8.07 23.09
N GLU A 265 -0.37 -6.87 23.45
CA GLU A 265 -1.15 -5.66 23.19
C GLU A 265 -1.13 -5.29 21.69
N ALA A 266 -0.09 -5.69 20.95
CA ALA A 266 0.06 -5.45 19.52
C ALA A 266 -0.81 -6.38 18.65
N ASP A 267 -0.93 -6.06 17.37
CA ASP A 267 -1.61 -6.89 16.37
C ASP A 267 -0.72 -8.05 15.90
N ILE A 268 0.58 -7.78 15.82
CA ILE A 268 1.61 -8.74 15.37
C ILE A 268 2.76 -8.72 16.38
N VAL A 269 3.23 -9.90 16.77
CA VAL A 269 4.39 -10.09 17.63
C VAL A 269 5.51 -10.74 16.82
N ILE A 270 6.71 -10.19 16.88
CA ILE A 270 7.90 -10.74 16.27
C ILE A 270 8.95 -10.99 17.35
N THR A 271 9.50 -12.21 17.42
CA THR A 271 10.75 -12.46 18.13
C THR A 271 11.89 -12.65 17.14
N THR A 272 13.09 -12.20 17.47
CA THR A 272 14.31 -12.45 16.70
C THR A 272 15.30 -13.19 17.55
N GLY A 273 15.61 -14.46 17.18
CA GLY A 273 16.28 -15.44 18.02
C GLY A 273 15.32 -16.39 18.75
N GLY A 274 15.83 -17.34 19.52
CA GLY A 274 15.06 -18.25 20.35
C GLY A 274 14.15 -19.24 19.59
N VAL A 275 14.39 -19.56 18.32
CA VAL A 275 13.52 -20.42 17.49
C VAL A 275 14.21 -21.64 16.90
N SER A 276 15.47 -21.89 17.23
CA SER A 276 16.23 -23.04 16.76
C SER A 276 15.91 -24.31 17.59
N MET A 277 16.79 -25.26 17.63
CA MET A 277 16.67 -26.52 18.38
C MET A 277 17.44 -26.48 19.72
N GLY A 278 17.84 -25.29 20.17
CA GLY A 278 18.65 -25.09 21.35
C GLY A 278 17.89 -25.35 22.66
N LYS A 279 18.64 -25.77 23.70
CA LYS A 279 18.12 -26.05 25.04
C LYS A 279 17.49 -24.82 25.72
N TYR A 280 17.81 -23.61 25.21
CA TYR A 280 17.41 -22.32 25.77
C TYR A 280 16.39 -21.58 24.87
N ASP A 281 15.73 -22.29 23.96
CA ASP A 281 14.74 -21.74 23.02
C ASP A 281 13.33 -21.70 23.64
N PHE A 282 13.11 -20.76 24.55
CA PHE A 282 11.86 -20.63 25.30
C PHE A 282 10.69 -20.04 24.50
N VAL A 283 10.92 -19.45 23.34
CA VAL A 283 9.88 -18.79 22.52
C VAL A 283 8.70 -19.71 22.22
N LYS A 284 8.97 -20.95 21.79
CA LYS A 284 7.92 -21.93 21.44
C LYS A 284 7.09 -22.35 22.66
N ASP A 285 7.77 -22.53 23.79
CA ASP A 285 7.12 -22.97 25.02
C ASP A 285 6.25 -21.84 25.60
N VAL A 286 6.78 -20.62 25.64
CA VAL A 286 6.00 -19.45 26.02
C VAL A 286 4.81 -19.24 25.08
N MET A 287 4.98 -19.35 23.76
CA MET A 287 3.85 -19.25 22.82
C MET A 287 2.75 -20.27 23.16
N ARG A 288 3.10 -21.53 23.50
CA ARG A 288 2.11 -22.55 23.92
C ARG A 288 1.46 -22.20 25.25
N ASP A 289 2.24 -21.80 26.26
CA ASP A 289 1.74 -21.49 27.60
C ASP A 289 0.74 -20.32 27.59
N ILE A 290 0.95 -19.32 26.72
CA ILE A 290 0.00 -18.24 26.51
C ILE A 290 -1.15 -18.61 25.56
N GLY A 291 -1.20 -19.85 25.05
CA GLY A 291 -2.28 -20.40 24.23
C GLY A 291 -2.22 -20.01 22.74
N VAL A 292 -1.05 -19.67 22.20
CA VAL A 292 -0.86 -19.46 20.75
C VAL A 292 -0.88 -20.81 20.03
N GLY A 293 -1.76 -20.98 19.08
CA GLY A 293 -1.82 -22.14 18.19
C GLY A 293 -0.67 -22.11 17.17
N ILE A 294 0.41 -22.87 17.40
CA ILE A 294 1.56 -22.94 16.49
C ILE A 294 1.22 -23.82 15.29
N SER A 295 1.22 -23.23 14.09
CA SER A 295 0.88 -23.89 12.82
C SER A 295 2.09 -24.09 11.87
N VAL A 296 3.17 -23.34 12.06
CA VAL A 296 4.41 -23.48 11.25
C VAL A 296 5.62 -23.56 12.16
N ARG A 297 6.62 -24.43 11.85
CA ARG A 297 7.84 -24.60 12.65
C ARG A 297 9.12 -24.64 11.84
N LYS A 298 9.09 -25.13 10.62
CA LYS A 298 10.24 -25.27 9.72
C LYS A 298 9.82 -25.11 8.27
N ILE A 299 10.61 -24.42 7.47
CA ILE A 299 10.32 -24.12 6.07
C ILE A 299 11.42 -24.65 5.16
N LEU A 300 11.05 -25.13 3.99
CA LEU A 300 11.96 -25.50 2.91
C LEU A 300 12.54 -24.26 2.24
N MET A 301 13.36 -23.52 2.97
CA MET A 301 13.98 -22.26 2.53
C MET A 301 15.42 -22.15 3.06
N LYS A 302 16.33 -21.60 2.25
CA LYS A 302 17.71 -21.28 2.63
C LYS A 302 18.13 -19.95 2.00
N PRO A 303 18.49 -18.93 2.84
CA PRO A 303 18.46 -18.92 4.30
C PRO A 303 17.02 -18.79 4.85
N GLY A 304 16.82 -19.07 6.17
CA GLY A 304 15.53 -18.88 6.84
C GLY A 304 14.75 -20.16 7.14
N LYS A 305 15.43 -21.35 7.14
CA LYS A 305 14.80 -22.64 7.48
C LYS A 305 14.03 -22.64 8.81
N PRO A 306 14.57 -22.13 9.95
CA PRO A 306 13.81 -22.03 11.18
C PRO A 306 12.85 -20.83 11.10
N LEU A 307 11.56 -21.11 11.22
CA LEU A 307 10.50 -20.12 11.37
C LEU A 307 9.44 -20.71 12.28
N VAL A 308 9.02 -19.98 13.29
CA VAL A 308 7.84 -20.34 14.08
C VAL A 308 6.74 -19.35 13.77
N PHE A 309 5.55 -19.85 13.46
CA PHE A 309 4.37 -19.04 13.32
C PHE A 309 3.19 -19.66 14.05
N GLY A 310 2.41 -18.80 14.70
CA GLY A 310 1.16 -19.16 15.32
C GLY A 310 0.23 -17.96 15.44
N ALA A 311 -1.02 -18.23 15.75
CA ALA A 311 -2.03 -17.19 15.93
C ALA A 311 -2.85 -17.43 17.20
N LYS A 312 -3.35 -16.35 17.81
CA LYS A 312 -4.28 -16.37 18.93
C LYS A 312 -5.15 -15.10 18.90
N ASP A 313 -6.47 -15.27 18.97
CA ASP A 313 -7.45 -14.17 19.05
C ASP A 313 -7.31 -13.13 17.92
N GLY A 314 -6.83 -13.56 16.73
CA GLY A 314 -6.58 -12.68 15.58
C GLY A 314 -5.24 -11.94 15.62
N LYS A 315 -4.41 -12.19 16.63
CA LYS A 315 -3.03 -11.70 16.73
C LYS A 315 -2.06 -12.73 16.14
N LEU A 316 -1.07 -12.26 15.42
CA LEU A 316 -0.08 -13.10 14.74
C LEU A 316 1.23 -13.10 15.49
N CYS A 317 1.84 -14.27 15.67
CA CYS A 317 3.11 -14.43 16.36
C CYS A 317 4.14 -15.08 15.44
N PHE A 318 5.25 -14.39 15.21
CA PHE A 318 6.36 -14.84 14.38
C PHE A 318 7.63 -14.99 15.22
N GLY A 319 8.22 -16.15 15.21
CA GLY A 319 9.58 -16.38 15.70
C GLY A 319 10.54 -16.43 14.50
N LEU A 320 11.38 -15.43 14.37
CA LEU A 320 12.35 -15.30 13.28
C LEU A 320 13.75 -15.78 13.70
N PRO A 321 14.59 -16.26 12.76
CA PRO A 321 15.94 -16.69 13.06
C PRO A 321 16.82 -15.58 13.65
N GLY A 322 17.80 -15.97 14.49
CA GLY A 322 18.81 -15.03 15.04
C GLY A 322 19.83 -14.54 13.99
N ASN A 323 20.09 -15.31 12.93
CA ASN A 323 20.96 -14.85 11.84
C ASN A 323 20.35 -13.66 11.11
N PRO A 324 21.06 -12.51 10.94
CA PRO A 324 20.49 -11.28 10.38
C PRO A 324 19.88 -11.43 8.99
N VAL A 325 20.58 -12.10 8.07
CA VAL A 325 20.09 -12.34 6.71
C VAL A 325 18.85 -13.21 6.73
N SER A 326 18.86 -14.27 7.53
CA SER A 326 17.70 -15.16 7.67
C SER A 326 16.50 -14.45 8.26
N SER A 327 16.71 -13.58 9.25
CA SER A 327 15.67 -12.77 9.89
C SER A 327 14.99 -11.83 8.88
N LEU A 328 15.79 -11.06 8.13
CA LEU A 328 15.25 -10.13 7.11
C LEU A 328 14.56 -10.87 5.96
N VAL A 329 15.13 -11.96 5.45
CA VAL A 329 14.49 -12.75 4.39
C VAL A 329 13.17 -13.34 4.88
N SER A 330 13.11 -13.87 6.11
CA SER A 330 11.88 -14.39 6.71
C SER A 330 10.84 -13.27 6.92
N PHE A 331 11.26 -12.10 7.38
CA PHE A 331 10.38 -10.94 7.49
C PHE A 331 9.77 -10.57 6.13
N LEU A 332 10.60 -10.41 5.11
CA LEU A 332 10.16 -10.02 3.77
C LEU A 332 9.22 -11.04 3.12
N GLN A 333 9.43 -12.32 3.43
CA GLN A 333 8.66 -13.41 2.83
C GLN A 333 7.34 -13.68 3.56
N PHE A 334 7.29 -13.51 4.89
CA PHE A 334 6.15 -13.93 5.69
C PHE A 334 5.47 -12.80 6.47
N VAL A 335 6.25 -11.96 7.13
CA VAL A 335 5.68 -10.88 7.98
C VAL A 335 5.17 -9.72 7.14
N ARG A 336 5.95 -9.29 6.15
CA ARG A 336 5.56 -8.20 5.23
C ARG A 336 4.20 -8.44 4.56
N PRO A 337 3.93 -9.60 3.91
CA PRO A 337 2.62 -9.83 3.30
C PRO A 337 1.49 -9.89 4.33
N ALA A 338 1.75 -10.37 5.56
CA ALA A 338 0.78 -10.33 6.64
C ALA A 338 0.44 -8.89 7.06
N ILE A 339 1.43 -8.02 7.21
CA ILE A 339 1.24 -6.58 7.46
C ILE A 339 0.39 -5.94 6.35
N LEU A 340 0.76 -6.15 5.08
CA LEU A 340 0.04 -5.56 3.95
C LEU A 340 -1.40 -6.07 3.87
N LYS A 341 -1.62 -7.37 4.08
CA LYS A 341 -2.95 -7.97 4.09
C LYS A 341 -3.79 -7.45 5.25
N SER A 342 -3.22 -7.25 6.44
CA SER A 342 -3.96 -6.71 7.59
C SER A 342 -4.49 -5.30 7.33
N MET A 343 -3.80 -4.51 6.53
CA MET A 343 -4.26 -3.21 6.04
C MET A 343 -5.19 -3.32 4.80
N GLY A 344 -5.49 -4.51 4.33
CA GLY A 344 -6.33 -4.72 3.14
C GLY A 344 -5.70 -4.28 1.82
N ALA A 345 -4.37 -4.17 1.75
CA ALA A 345 -3.68 -3.78 0.52
C ALA A 345 -3.95 -4.79 -0.61
N ARG A 346 -4.26 -4.28 -1.82
CA ARG A 346 -4.53 -5.12 -3.00
C ARG A 346 -3.30 -5.85 -3.51
N SER A 347 -2.14 -5.20 -3.45
CA SER A 347 -0.87 -5.76 -3.89
C SER A 347 -0.03 -6.12 -2.66
N ILE A 348 -0.06 -7.40 -2.29
CA ILE A 348 0.76 -7.95 -1.20
C ILE A 348 1.99 -8.67 -1.73
N ASP A 349 1.99 -9.09 -3.00
CA ASP A 349 3.08 -9.81 -3.63
C ASP A 349 4.20 -8.86 -4.09
N LYS A 350 5.40 -9.39 -4.23
CA LYS A 350 6.49 -8.69 -4.93
C LYS A 350 6.34 -8.91 -6.43
N PRO A 351 6.70 -7.93 -7.27
CA PRO A 351 6.74 -8.16 -8.70
C PRO A 351 7.76 -9.26 -9.02
N VAL A 352 7.34 -10.20 -9.88
CA VAL A 352 8.19 -11.28 -10.39
C VAL A 352 8.59 -10.91 -11.81
N VAL A 353 9.90 -10.97 -12.09
CA VAL A 353 10.46 -10.77 -13.43
C VAL A 353 11.26 -11.99 -13.84
N ASN A 354 11.18 -12.36 -15.11
CA ASN A 354 12.06 -13.38 -15.66
C ASN A 354 13.37 -12.70 -16.09
N ALA A 355 14.49 -13.25 -15.67
CA ALA A 355 15.82 -12.77 -16.04
C ALA A 355 16.74 -13.95 -16.34
N VAL A 356 17.74 -13.72 -17.19
CA VAL A 356 18.81 -14.67 -17.48
C VAL A 356 19.96 -14.37 -16.53
N LEU A 357 20.42 -15.37 -15.79
CA LEU A 357 21.65 -15.26 -15.00
C LEU A 357 22.85 -15.23 -15.94
N LEU A 358 23.73 -14.24 -15.76
CA LEU A 358 24.98 -14.10 -16.51
C LEU A 358 26.14 -14.81 -15.81
N GLU A 359 26.00 -15.13 -14.54
CA GLU A 359 27.00 -15.81 -13.70
C GLU A 359 26.34 -16.87 -12.83
N ASP A 360 27.06 -17.90 -12.44
CA ASP A 360 26.55 -18.94 -11.54
C ASP A 360 26.38 -18.40 -10.12
N ILE A 361 25.30 -18.79 -9.47
CA ILE A 361 25.06 -18.49 -8.05
C ILE A 361 25.53 -19.73 -7.26
N HIS A 362 26.56 -19.58 -6.45
CA HIS A 362 27.15 -20.63 -5.60
C HIS A 362 26.57 -20.63 -4.19
#